data_a8ff65bcc3fc2926f5854b55df0de2ba
#
_entry.id   a8ff65bcc3fc2926f5854b55df0de2ba
#
_cell.length_a   1.000
_cell.length_b   1.000
_cell.length_c   1.000
_cell.angle_alpha   90.00
_cell.angle_beta   90.00
_cell.angle_gamma   90.00
#
_symmetry.space_group_name_H-M   'P 1'
#
loop_
_entity.id
_entity.type
_entity.pdbx_description
1 polymer ?
#
loop_
_entity_poly.entity_id
_entity_poly.type
_entity_poly.pdbx_seq_one_letter_code
_entity_poly.pdbx_strand_id
1 'polypeptide(L)'
;MARRDAVWSYEALLNELSVPFGIEISAEVTPELWKLVTTSLATTDQMRVAPKAYYHRTRPFVYFKDKAFLEDDSQFSGEGSYPSGHTMRSWTAALILAEVNPAAADAIYTRAWECGISRVISGAHWQSDVDVTRLAASIGYARLQTSGAFRAQMALAQDEFRRLAHATNQQGREHFVSLTEAVPDAILEIRYFGTYNFIGTRIDGYLAPTALMTKESADSLKAVSDDVIKLGYRLKIYDAYRPQCAVDHFVRWAADVADTTMRRFFYPDVDKSRLFELEFIMEKSGHTRGSTVDLTLFDMATEKEVDMGGTFDWFGEESHPDYTGITDEQFANRMILRDAMLRHGFKPLDSEWWHFTLKNEPFPDTYFNFPVW
;
A
#
# COMPACT_ATOMS: atom_id res chain seq x y z
N MET A 1 -20.33 -3.49 -1.46
CA MET A 1 -19.82 -4.84 -1.12
C MET A 1 -20.80 -5.94 -1.51
N ALA A 2 -21.90 -6.20 -0.81
CA ALA A 2 -22.76 -7.37 -1.04
C ALA A 2 -23.28 -7.56 -2.49
N ARG A 3 -23.66 -6.49 -3.20
CA ARG A 3 -24.08 -6.57 -4.61
C ARG A 3 -22.92 -6.90 -5.55
N ARG A 4 -21.74 -6.32 -5.33
CA ARG A 4 -20.52 -6.58 -6.10
C ARG A 4 -20.12 -8.05 -5.99
N ASP A 5 -20.14 -8.60 -4.80
CA ASP A 5 -19.75 -9.98 -4.52
C ASP A 5 -20.86 -11.00 -4.90
N ALA A 6 -22.00 -10.56 -5.40
CA ALA A 6 -23.10 -11.43 -5.82
C ALA A 6 -22.85 -12.06 -7.20
N VAL A 7 -22.17 -11.36 -8.09
CA VAL A 7 -21.81 -11.85 -9.41
C VAL A 7 -20.78 -12.96 -9.26
N TRP A 8 -21.14 -14.15 -9.79
CA TRP A 8 -20.26 -15.31 -9.71
C TRP A 8 -19.65 -15.63 -11.08
N SER A 9 -18.35 -15.40 -11.18
CA SER A 9 -17.46 -16.03 -12.17
C SER A 9 -16.05 -16.08 -11.57
N TYR A 10 -15.16 -16.87 -12.18
CA TYR A 10 -13.75 -16.87 -11.75
C TYR A 10 -13.11 -15.50 -12.03
N GLU A 11 -13.44 -14.90 -13.16
CA GLU A 11 -12.97 -13.56 -13.55
C GLU A 11 -13.36 -12.51 -12.50
N ALA A 12 -14.65 -12.46 -12.14
CA ALA A 12 -15.13 -11.49 -11.16
C ALA A 12 -14.43 -11.63 -9.79
N LEU A 13 -14.29 -12.88 -9.30
CA LEU A 13 -13.57 -13.13 -8.04
C LEU A 13 -12.10 -12.72 -8.12
N LEU A 14 -11.41 -13.12 -9.19
CA LEU A 14 -9.97 -12.87 -9.33
C LEU A 14 -9.66 -11.42 -9.65
N ASN A 15 -10.51 -10.70 -10.35
CA ASN A 15 -10.41 -9.24 -10.51
C ASN A 15 -10.47 -8.53 -9.15
N GLU A 16 -11.36 -8.94 -8.26
CA GLU A 16 -11.46 -8.37 -6.91
C GLU A 16 -10.25 -8.70 -6.03
N LEU A 17 -9.62 -9.85 -6.24
CA LEU A 17 -8.41 -10.26 -5.53
C LEU A 17 -7.13 -9.73 -6.18
N SER A 18 -7.17 -9.28 -7.42
CA SER A 18 -6.02 -8.67 -8.12
C SER A 18 -5.54 -7.39 -7.42
N VAL A 19 -6.47 -6.58 -6.89
CA VAL A 19 -6.14 -5.33 -6.18
C VAL A 19 -5.25 -5.60 -4.96
N PRO A 20 -5.66 -6.41 -3.97
CA PRO A 20 -4.78 -6.71 -2.84
C PRO A 20 -3.57 -7.58 -3.21
N PHE A 21 -3.63 -8.36 -4.29
CA PHE A 21 -2.51 -9.17 -4.77
C PHE A 21 -1.39 -8.32 -5.42
N GLY A 22 -1.75 -7.16 -5.98
CA GLY A 22 -0.82 -6.21 -6.57
C GLY A 22 -0.46 -6.44 -8.04
N ILE A 23 -1.00 -7.50 -8.68
CA ILE A 23 -0.87 -7.78 -10.12
C ILE A 23 -2.23 -8.28 -10.62
N GLU A 24 -2.59 -7.94 -11.85
CA GLU A 24 -3.79 -8.45 -12.51
C GLU A 24 -3.75 -9.98 -12.63
N ILE A 25 -4.79 -10.64 -12.14
CA ILE A 25 -4.92 -12.10 -12.21
C ILE A 25 -5.89 -12.44 -13.36
N SER A 26 -5.33 -12.74 -14.52
CA SER A 26 -6.08 -13.11 -15.73
C SER A 26 -5.36 -14.18 -16.53
N ALA A 27 -6.07 -14.81 -17.47
CA ALA A 27 -5.48 -15.81 -18.36
C ALA A 27 -4.40 -15.21 -19.30
N GLU A 28 -4.49 -13.91 -19.57
CA GLU A 28 -3.58 -13.17 -20.44
C GLU A 28 -2.32 -12.70 -19.69
N VAL A 29 -2.47 -12.15 -18.49
CA VAL A 29 -1.36 -11.53 -17.73
C VAL A 29 -0.63 -12.54 -16.86
N THR A 30 -1.38 -13.44 -16.21
CA THR A 30 -0.84 -14.43 -15.24
C THR A 30 -1.33 -15.85 -15.56
N PRO A 31 -1.03 -16.42 -16.75
CA PRO A 31 -1.58 -17.71 -17.18
C PRO A 31 -1.30 -18.87 -16.24
N GLU A 32 -0.11 -18.94 -15.62
CA GLU A 32 0.24 -20.02 -14.70
C GLU A 32 -0.52 -19.90 -13.37
N LEU A 33 -0.64 -18.68 -12.85
CA LEU A 33 -1.41 -18.40 -11.64
C LEU A 33 -2.91 -18.59 -11.88
N TRP A 34 -3.42 -18.10 -13.00
CA TRP A 34 -4.81 -18.30 -13.42
C TRP A 34 -5.17 -19.79 -13.47
N LYS A 35 -4.35 -20.59 -14.11
CA LYS A 35 -4.53 -22.04 -14.21
C LYS A 35 -4.49 -22.71 -12.84
N LEU A 36 -3.52 -22.33 -11.99
CA LEU A 36 -3.42 -22.86 -10.62
C LEU A 36 -4.70 -22.59 -9.83
N VAL A 37 -5.15 -21.33 -9.80
CA VAL A 37 -6.29 -20.93 -8.99
C VAL A 37 -7.57 -21.57 -9.53
N THR A 38 -7.88 -21.43 -10.81
CA THR A 38 -9.15 -21.92 -11.37
C THR A 38 -9.29 -23.44 -11.28
N THR A 39 -8.22 -24.21 -11.50
CA THR A 39 -8.22 -25.68 -11.32
C THR A 39 -8.42 -26.06 -9.85
N SER A 40 -7.78 -25.33 -8.94
CA SER A 40 -7.91 -25.58 -7.50
C SER A 40 -9.33 -25.25 -7.00
N LEU A 41 -9.90 -24.13 -7.46
CA LEU A 41 -11.28 -23.75 -7.14
C LEU A 41 -12.28 -24.79 -7.65
N ALA A 42 -12.12 -25.27 -8.87
CA ALA A 42 -12.98 -26.33 -9.42
C ALA A 42 -12.91 -27.61 -8.57
N THR A 43 -11.71 -27.94 -8.06
CA THR A 43 -11.51 -29.12 -7.21
C THR A 43 -12.13 -28.94 -5.82
N THR A 44 -11.87 -27.84 -5.15
CA THR A 44 -12.37 -27.60 -3.77
C THR A 44 -13.87 -27.32 -3.75
N ASP A 45 -14.44 -26.76 -4.83
CA ASP A 45 -15.87 -26.51 -4.95
C ASP A 45 -16.72 -27.79 -4.88
N GLN A 46 -16.15 -28.94 -5.28
CA GLN A 46 -16.82 -30.24 -5.14
C GLN A 46 -17.09 -30.61 -3.68
N MET A 47 -16.31 -30.11 -2.72
CA MET A 47 -16.49 -30.41 -1.29
C MET A 47 -17.83 -29.90 -0.74
N ARG A 48 -18.48 -28.93 -1.40
CA ARG A 48 -19.78 -28.40 -0.99
C ARG A 48 -20.96 -29.23 -1.48
N VAL A 49 -20.81 -30.06 -2.52
CA VAL A 49 -21.93 -30.72 -3.22
C VAL A 49 -22.68 -31.67 -2.29
N ALA A 50 -21.99 -32.64 -1.71
CA ALA A 50 -22.63 -33.63 -0.82
C ALA A 50 -23.22 -33.03 0.46
N PRO A 51 -22.52 -32.12 1.21
CA PRO A 51 -23.12 -31.46 2.35
C PRO A 51 -24.34 -30.61 1.99
N LYS A 52 -24.30 -29.91 0.85
CA LYS A 52 -25.42 -29.07 0.40
C LYS A 52 -26.68 -29.94 0.14
N ALA A 53 -26.49 -31.07 -0.53
CA ALA A 53 -27.54 -32.04 -0.80
C ALA A 53 -28.06 -32.75 0.46
N TYR A 54 -27.21 -32.93 1.48
CA TYR A 54 -27.59 -33.62 2.72
C TYR A 54 -28.36 -32.73 3.70
N TYR A 55 -27.82 -31.50 3.96
CA TYR A 55 -28.38 -30.66 5.02
C TYR A 55 -29.59 -29.83 4.57
N HIS A 56 -29.74 -29.50 3.30
CA HIS A 56 -30.84 -28.67 2.77
C HIS A 56 -31.19 -27.46 3.67
N ARG A 57 -30.17 -26.83 4.28
CA ARG A 57 -30.38 -25.77 5.27
C ARG A 57 -31.08 -24.58 4.64
N THR A 58 -32.20 -24.13 5.23
CA THR A 58 -32.95 -22.96 4.78
C THR A 58 -32.09 -21.71 4.83
N ARG A 59 -32.12 -20.88 3.79
CA ARG A 59 -31.39 -19.60 3.76
C ARG A 59 -32.04 -18.57 4.69
N PRO A 60 -31.28 -17.61 5.28
CA PRO A 60 -31.82 -16.56 6.13
C PRO A 60 -33.00 -15.82 5.51
N PHE A 61 -32.85 -15.31 4.26
CA PHE A 61 -33.92 -14.56 3.59
C PHE A 61 -35.22 -15.36 3.42
N VAL A 62 -35.12 -16.66 3.16
CA VAL A 62 -36.28 -17.57 3.09
C VAL A 62 -36.89 -17.79 4.47
N TYR A 63 -36.04 -18.00 5.50
CA TYR A 63 -36.48 -18.25 6.87
C TYR A 63 -37.23 -17.05 7.46
N PHE A 64 -36.68 -15.83 7.27
CA PHE A 64 -37.29 -14.59 7.76
C PHE A 64 -38.39 -14.05 6.84
N LYS A 65 -38.63 -14.68 5.68
CA LYS A 65 -39.58 -14.20 4.64
C LYS A 65 -39.30 -12.78 4.21
N ASP A 66 -38.02 -12.41 4.13
CA ASP A 66 -37.54 -11.11 3.72
C ASP A 66 -36.88 -11.20 2.35
N LYS A 67 -36.64 -10.06 1.70
CA LYS A 67 -35.88 -10.03 0.46
C LYS A 67 -34.38 -10.13 0.76
N ALA A 68 -33.67 -10.96 -0.01
CA ALA A 68 -32.21 -10.90 -0.03
C ALA A 68 -31.77 -9.54 -0.62
N PHE A 69 -30.65 -8.99 -0.10
CA PHE A 69 -30.00 -7.80 -0.68
C PHE A 69 -29.24 -8.20 -1.97
N LEU A 70 -29.90 -8.93 -2.87
CA LEU A 70 -29.42 -9.42 -4.16
C LEU A 70 -30.37 -8.96 -5.25
N GLU A 71 -29.86 -8.75 -6.46
CA GLU A 71 -30.69 -8.34 -7.61
C GLU A 71 -31.67 -9.44 -8.05
N ASP A 72 -31.24 -10.70 -7.96
CA ASP A 72 -32.06 -11.89 -8.25
C ASP A 72 -31.79 -12.95 -7.19
N ASP A 73 -32.76 -13.21 -6.33
CA ASP A 73 -32.71 -14.26 -5.30
C ASP A 73 -33.43 -15.57 -5.73
N SER A 74 -34.11 -15.55 -6.89
CA SER A 74 -34.88 -16.69 -7.39
C SER A 74 -34.02 -17.94 -7.63
N GLN A 75 -32.80 -17.78 -8.10
CA GLN A 75 -31.83 -18.86 -8.32
C GLN A 75 -31.36 -19.54 -7.00
N PHE A 76 -31.59 -18.92 -5.84
CA PHE A 76 -31.17 -19.47 -4.56
C PHE A 76 -32.30 -20.10 -3.76
N SER A 77 -33.55 -19.95 -4.20
CA SER A 77 -34.71 -20.42 -3.43
C SER A 77 -34.79 -21.95 -3.33
N GLY A 78 -34.26 -22.67 -4.30
CA GLY A 78 -34.26 -24.15 -4.34
C GLY A 78 -33.00 -24.82 -3.76
N GLU A 79 -31.95 -24.06 -3.45
CA GLU A 79 -30.69 -24.61 -2.94
C GLU A 79 -30.47 -24.30 -1.45
N GLY A 80 -29.93 -25.28 -0.70
CA GLY A 80 -29.55 -25.10 0.71
C GLY A 80 -28.48 -24.02 0.91
N SER A 81 -28.47 -23.38 2.09
CA SER A 81 -27.48 -22.36 2.43
C SER A 81 -26.10 -22.94 2.79
N TYR A 82 -26.03 -24.14 3.33
CA TYR A 82 -24.81 -24.76 3.87
C TYR A 82 -24.20 -25.78 2.91
N PRO A 83 -22.88 -25.73 2.68
CA PRO A 83 -21.95 -24.67 3.01
C PRO A 83 -21.94 -23.54 1.96
N SER A 84 -21.27 -22.42 2.24
CA SER A 84 -21.22 -21.25 1.36
C SER A 84 -20.25 -21.44 0.20
N GLY A 85 -20.76 -21.48 -1.05
CA GLY A 85 -19.93 -21.62 -2.25
C GLY A 85 -19.02 -20.41 -2.50
N HIS A 86 -19.50 -19.19 -2.29
CA HIS A 86 -18.69 -17.98 -2.42
C HIS A 86 -17.51 -17.99 -1.45
N THR A 87 -17.76 -18.32 -0.18
CA THR A 87 -16.72 -18.41 0.83
C THR A 87 -15.70 -19.52 0.53
N MET A 88 -16.17 -20.70 0.06
CA MET A 88 -15.28 -21.80 -0.34
C MET A 88 -14.24 -21.31 -1.35
N ARG A 89 -14.72 -20.64 -2.39
CA ARG A 89 -13.90 -20.21 -3.52
C ARG A 89 -13.00 -19.03 -3.14
N SER A 90 -13.54 -17.99 -2.51
CA SER A 90 -12.74 -16.82 -2.12
C SER A 90 -11.64 -17.16 -1.12
N TRP A 91 -11.94 -18.04 -0.14
CA TRP A 91 -10.95 -18.45 0.86
C TRP A 91 -9.88 -19.38 0.29
N THR A 92 -10.26 -20.33 -0.60
CA THR A 92 -9.28 -21.16 -1.31
C THR A 92 -8.37 -20.32 -2.20
N ALA A 93 -8.92 -19.36 -2.96
CA ALA A 93 -8.11 -18.43 -3.75
C ALA A 93 -7.15 -17.64 -2.88
N ALA A 94 -7.62 -17.11 -1.75
CA ALA A 94 -6.79 -16.34 -0.85
C ALA A 94 -5.60 -17.14 -0.28
N LEU A 95 -5.80 -18.39 0.10
CA LEU A 95 -4.73 -19.28 0.58
C LEU A 95 -3.66 -19.50 -0.48
N ILE A 96 -4.06 -19.70 -1.74
CA ILE A 96 -3.15 -19.86 -2.87
C ILE A 96 -2.38 -18.55 -3.14
N LEU A 97 -3.11 -17.43 -3.24
CA LEU A 97 -2.51 -16.13 -3.55
C LEU A 97 -1.56 -15.65 -2.46
N ALA A 98 -1.88 -15.89 -1.19
CA ALA A 98 -1.00 -15.57 -0.07
C ALA A 98 0.29 -16.42 -0.05
N GLU A 99 0.25 -17.66 -0.56
CA GLU A 99 1.47 -18.47 -0.74
C GLU A 99 2.31 -17.98 -1.91
N VAL A 100 1.69 -17.45 -2.96
CA VAL A 100 2.41 -16.88 -4.12
C VAL A 100 3.01 -15.51 -3.78
N ASN A 101 2.25 -14.65 -3.09
CA ASN A 101 2.69 -13.32 -2.63
C ASN A 101 2.51 -13.17 -1.11
N PRO A 102 3.43 -13.67 -0.29
CA PRO A 102 3.32 -13.58 1.17
C PRO A 102 3.30 -12.13 1.71
N ALA A 103 3.91 -11.19 0.99
CA ALA A 103 3.94 -9.79 1.41
C ALA A 103 2.54 -9.12 1.39
N ALA A 104 1.62 -9.62 0.56
CA ALA A 104 0.25 -9.15 0.45
C ALA A 104 -0.77 -10.02 1.22
N ALA A 105 -0.32 -11.00 2.01
CA ALA A 105 -1.18 -12.01 2.62
C ALA A 105 -2.34 -11.41 3.44
N ASP A 106 -2.06 -10.43 4.30
CA ASP A 106 -3.07 -9.82 5.17
C ASP A 106 -4.17 -9.11 4.37
N ALA A 107 -3.80 -8.36 3.33
CA ALA A 107 -4.75 -7.68 2.46
C ALA A 107 -5.61 -8.68 1.65
N ILE A 108 -4.99 -9.76 1.17
CA ILE A 108 -5.68 -10.84 0.45
C ILE A 108 -6.68 -11.54 1.36
N TYR A 109 -6.28 -11.91 2.58
CA TYR A 109 -7.17 -12.57 3.54
C TYR A 109 -8.31 -11.66 3.97
N THR A 110 -8.03 -10.37 4.20
CA THR A 110 -9.07 -9.38 4.51
C THR A 110 -10.12 -9.32 3.42
N ARG A 111 -9.71 -9.20 2.16
CA ARG A 111 -10.67 -9.14 1.03
C ARG A 111 -11.49 -10.43 0.88
N ALA A 112 -10.86 -11.60 1.04
CA ALA A 112 -11.57 -12.87 1.00
C ALA A 112 -12.53 -13.07 2.18
N TRP A 113 -12.17 -12.58 3.37
CA TRP A 113 -13.04 -12.55 4.55
C TRP A 113 -14.28 -11.69 4.32
N GLU A 114 -14.09 -10.49 3.77
CA GLU A 114 -15.18 -9.58 3.38
C GLU A 114 -16.15 -10.20 2.37
N CYS A 115 -15.63 -10.97 1.39
CA CYS A 115 -16.47 -11.71 0.46
C CYS A 115 -17.39 -12.71 1.20
N GLY A 116 -16.90 -13.41 2.22
CA GLY A 116 -17.72 -14.28 3.08
C GLY A 116 -18.78 -13.50 3.86
N ILE A 117 -18.39 -12.39 4.50
CA ILE A 117 -19.32 -11.55 5.29
C ILE A 117 -20.38 -10.90 4.40
N SER A 118 -20.05 -10.53 3.19
CA SER A 118 -21.03 -9.99 2.24
C SER A 118 -22.20 -10.94 1.98
N ARG A 119 -21.98 -12.26 2.09
CA ARG A 119 -23.03 -13.29 1.95
C ARG A 119 -23.95 -13.37 3.17
N VAL A 120 -23.43 -13.02 4.36
CA VAL A 120 -24.25 -12.89 5.58
C VAL A 120 -25.10 -11.62 5.50
N ILE A 121 -24.48 -10.49 5.15
CA ILE A 121 -25.17 -9.20 4.99
C ILE A 121 -26.29 -9.29 3.96
N SER A 122 -26.08 -10.00 2.86
CA SER A 122 -27.11 -10.19 1.82
C SER A 122 -28.24 -11.12 2.22
N GLY A 123 -28.17 -11.77 3.39
CA GLY A 123 -29.17 -12.78 3.82
C GLY A 123 -29.07 -14.13 3.09
N ALA A 124 -28.07 -14.31 2.22
CA ALA A 124 -27.91 -15.54 1.45
C ALA A 124 -27.38 -16.73 2.28
N HIS A 125 -26.60 -16.44 3.31
CA HIS A 125 -25.97 -17.43 4.18
C HIS A 125 -26.02 -17.04 5.65
N TRP A 126 -26.05 -18.03 6.54
CA TRP A 126 -25.84 -17.84 7.96
C TRP A 126 -24.36 -17.61 8.26
N GLN A 127 -24.06 -16.92 9.35
CA GLN A 127 -22.66 -16.75 9.80
C GLN A 127 -21.93 -18.10 9.91
N SER A 128 -22.59 -19.10 10.51
CA SER A 128 -22.04 -20.45 10.66
C SER A 128 -21.77 -21.18 9.33
N ASP A 129 -22.54 -20.88 8.25
CA ASP A 129 -22.24 -21.42 6.91
C ASP A 129 -20.89 -20.90 6.41
N VAL A 130 -20.63 -19.62 6.64
CA VAL A 130 -19.40 -18.93 6.22
C VAL A 130 -18.21 -19.42 7.05
N ASP A 131 -18.34 -19.47 8.39
CA ASP A 131 -17.25 -19.85 9.30
C ASP A 131 -16.78 -21.28 9.07
N VAL A 132 -17.72 -22.24 9.00
CA VAL A 132 -17.38 -23.64 8.73
C VAL A 132 -16.83 -23.82 7.31
N THR A 133 -17.29 -23.02 6.35
CA THR A 133 -16.78 -23.11 4.99
C THR A 133 -15.33 -22.66 4.89
N ARG A 134 -14.90 -21.66 5.66
CA ARG A 134 -13.48 -21.27 5.71
C ARG A 134 -12.60 -22.42 6.23
N LEU A 135 -13.05 -23.13 7.27
CA LEU A 135 -12.35 -24.32 7.76
C LEU A 135 -12.28 -25.41 6.69
N ALA A 136 -13.41 -25.70 6.02
CA ALA A 136 -13.45 -26.68 4.95
C ALA A 136 -12.53 -26.32 3.78
N ALA A 137 -12.49 -25.04 3.36
CA ALA A 137 -11.58 -24.55 2.33
C ALA A 137 -10.12 -24.71 2.74
N SER A 138 -9.77 -24.43 4.00
CA SER A 138 -8.42 -24.62 4.54
C SER A 138 -8.01 -26.10 4.55
N ILE A 139 -8.92 -27.01 4.89
CA ILE A 139 -8.69 -28.46 4.79
C ILE A 139 -8.51 -28.88 3.32
N GLY A 140 -9.34 -28.37 2.43
CA GLY A 140 -9.22 -28.61 0.99
C GLY A 140 -7.86 -28.15 0.44
N TYR A 141 -7.43 -26.96 0.84
CA TYR A 141 -6.11 -26.44 0.50
C TYR A 141 -4.97 -27.32 1.04
N ALA A 142 -5.01 -27.71 2.30
CA ALA A 142 -4.04 -28.64 2.89
C ALA A 142 -3.99 -29.97 2.11
N ARG A 143 -5.12 -30.44 1.61
CA ARG A 143 -5.21 -31.63 0.75
C ARG A 143 -4.57 -31.37 -0.63
N LEU A 144 -4.80 -30.22 -1.25
CA LEU A 144 -4.13 -29.84 -2.50
C LEU A 144 -2.60 -29.87 -2.37
N GLN A 145 -2.05 -29.40 -1.25
CA GLN A 145 -0.62 -29.42 -0.97
C GLN A 145 0.01 -30.83 -0.99
N THR A 146 -0.75 -31.87 -0.81
CA THR A 146 -0.25 -33.25 -0.94
C THR A 146 -0.12 -33.72 -2.41
N SER A 147 -0.67 -32.98 -3.37
CA SER A 147 -0.62 -33.28 -4.80
C SER A 147 0.69 -32.78 -5.43
N GLY A 148 1.43 -33.69 -6.10
CA GLY A 148 2.61 -33.31 -6.86
C GLY A 148 2.30 -32.34 -8.01
N ALA A 149 1.14 -32.51 -8.67
CA ALA A 149 0.71 -31.62 -9.75
C ALA A 149 0.38 -30.20 -9.24
N PHE A 150 -0.29 -30.08 -8.08
CA PHE A 150 -0.56 -28.80 -7.46
C PHE A 150 0.75 -28.05 -7.10
N ARG A 151 1.69 -28.74 -6.45
CA ARG A 151 2.97 -28.13 -6.08
C ARG A 151 3.81 -27.72 -7.29
N ALA A 152 3.80 -28.51 -8.36
CA ALA A 152 4.49 -28.12 -9.59
C ALA A 152 3.87 -26.88 -10.23
N GLN A 153 2.53 -26.78 -10.28
CA GLN A 153 1.84 -25.61 -10.80
C GLN A 153 2.03 -24.39 -9.87
N MET A 154 2.08 -24.58 -8.55
CA MET A 154 2.40 -23.52 -7.58
C MET A 154 3.79 -22.93 -7.84
N ALA A 155 4.80 -23.78 -8.08
CA ALA A 155 6.13 -23.30 -8.40
C ALA A 155 6.16 -22.46 -9.70
N LEU A 156 5.42 -22.87 -10.74
CA LEU A 156 5.29 -22.08 -11.97
C LEU A 156 4.61 -20.71 -11.72
N ALA A 157 3.55 -20.71 -10.95
CA ALA A 157 2.85 -19.45 -10.60
C ALA A 157 3.72 -18.51 -9.76
N GLN A 158 4.51 -19.04 -8.82
CA GLN A 158 5.48 -18.26 -8.04
C GLN A 158 6.60 -17.69 -8.93
N ASP A 159 7.09 -18.46 -9.90
CA ASP A 159 8.10 -17.99 -10.87
C ASP A 159 7.53 -16.92 -11.79
N GLU A 160 6.29 -17.10 -12.25
CA GLU A 160 5.57 -16.09 -13.03
C GLU A 160 5.38 -14.80 -12.24
N PHE A 161 4.88 -14.89 -11.01
CA PHE A 161 4.71 -13.74 -10.12
C PHE A 161 6.04 -13.01 -9.91
N ARG A 162 7.12 -13.73 -9.58
CA ARG A 162 8.46 -13.12 -9.38
C ARG A 162 8.93 -12.37 -10.63
N ARG A 163 8.76 -12.94 -11.83
CA ARG A 163 9.14 -12.28 -13.10
C ARG A 163 8.31 -11.03 -13.36
N LEU A 164 7.00 -11.07 -13.16
CA LEU A 164 6.10 -9.94 -13.37
C LEU A 164 6.32 -8.86 -12.32
N ALA A 165 6.43 -9.22 -11.06
CA ALA A 165 6.74 -8.30 -9.97
C ALA A 165 8.11 -7.63 -10.20
N HIS A 166 9.12 -8.37 -10.65
CA HIS A 166 10.42 -7.82 -11.01
C HIS A 166 10.33 -6.87 -12.21
N ALA A 167 9.60 -7.23 -13.26
CA ALA A 167 9.42 -6.38 -14.43
C ALA A 167 8.64 -5.09 -14.08
N THR A 168 7.56 -5.20 -13.30
CA THR A 168 6.77 -4.06 -12.84
C THR A 168 7.55 -3.19 -11.86
N ASN A 169 8.31 -3.83 -10.95
CA ASN A 169 9.15 -3.15 -9.96
C ASN A 169 10.42 -2.53 -10.55
N GLN A 170 10.73 -2.73 -11.84
CA GLN A 170 11.89 -2.12 -12.49
C GLN A 170 11.52 -1.06 -13.52
N GLN A 171 10.25 -0.96 -13.91
CA GLN A 171 9.85 0.04 -14.88
C GLN A 171 10.14 1.45 -14.38
N GLY A 172 11.10 2.10 -14.98
CA GLY A 172 11.58 3.43 -14.63
C GLY A 172 12.68 3.46 -13.58
N ARG A 173 13.03 2.34 -12.92
CA ARG A 173 14.12 2.27 -11.91
C ARG A 173 15.48 2.67 -12.50
N GLU A 174 15.69 2.42 -13.78
CA GLU A 174 16.91 2.77 -14.53
C GLU A 174 17.19 4.27 -14.60
N HIS A 175 16.19 5.11 -14.36
CA HIS A 175 16.33 6.58 -14.31
C HIS A 175 16.74 7.10 -12.93
N PHE A 176 16.81 6.23 -11.93
CA PHE A 176 17.08 6.59 -10.54
C PHE A 176 18.44 6.12 -10.08
N VAL A 177 19.03 6.92 -9.21
CA VAL A 177 20.29 6.60 -8.51
C VAL A 177 20.07 6.58 -7.01
N SER A 178 20.90 5.82 -6.29
CA SER A 178 20.92 5.83 -4.82
C SER A 178 21.60 7.09 -4.32
N LEU A 179 20.96 7.78 -3.38
CA LEU A 179 21.57 8.94 -2.73
C LEU A 179 22.76 8.56 -1.84
N THR A 180 22.87 7.31 -1.40
CA THR A 180 24.06 6.80 -0.72
C THR A 180 25.31 6.91 -1.61
N GLU A 181 25.14 6.73 -2.94
CA GLU A 181 26.23 6.82 -3.91
C GLU A 181 26.38 8.23 -4.47
N ALA A 182 25.27 8.88 -4.82
CA ALA A 182 25.26 10.17 -5.48
C ALA A 182 25.58 11.35 -4.53
N VAL A 183 25.17 11.25 -3.27
CA VAL A 183 25.38 12.28 -2.23
C VAL A 183 25.94 11.61 -0.96
N PRO A 184 27.18 11.08 -1.00
CA PRO A 184 27.71 10.22 0.07
C PRO A 184 27.89 10.93 1.42
N ASP A 185 27.91 12.25 1.43
CA ASP A 185 28.00 13.06 2.64
C ASP A 185 26.63 13.24 3.32
N ALA A 186 25.52 12.91 2.67
CA ALA A 186 24.20 13.02 3.27
C ALA A 186 23.95 11.93 4.33
N ILE A 187 23.19 12.29 5.36
CA ILE A 187 22.71 11.38 6.39
C ILE A 187 21.32 10.92 5.96
N LEU A 188 21.10 9.61 5.86
CA LEU A 188 19.79 9.05 5.53
C LEU A 188 19.08 8.63 6.84
N GLU A 189 17.99 9.29 7.17
CA GLU A 189 17.07 8.89 8.24
C GLU A 189 15.68 8.68 7.64
N ILE A 190 15.55 7.63 6.83
CA ILE A 190 14.33 7.38 6.06
C ILE A 190 13.17 7.02 6.99
N ARG A 191 12.30 7.99 7.23
CA ARG A 191 11.21 7.92 8.22
C ARG A 191 10.20 6.83 7.89
N TYR A 192 9.94 6.64 6.60
CA TYR A 192 8.93 5.68 6.13
C TYR A 192 9.43 4.22 6.07
N PHE A 193 10.73 4.00 6.16
CA PHE A 193 11.28 2.67 6.42
C PHE A 193 11.11 2.25 7.88
N GLY A 194 11.13 3.20 8.81
CA GLY A 194 10.93 2.98 10.24
C GLY A 194 9.47 3.02 10.67
N THR A 195 9.26 3.08 11.99
CA THR A 195 7.93 3.20 12.61
C THR A 195 7.68 4.60 13.19
N TYR A 196 8.69 5.49 13.22
CA TYR A 196 8.55 6.86 13.69
C TYR A 196 8.14 7.76 12.51
N ASN A 197 6.90 7.63 12.11
CA ASN A 197 6.20 8.42 11.11
C ASN A 197 4.74 8.61 11.57
N PHE A 198 3.94 9.38 10.85
CA PHE A 198 2.57 9.75 11.27
C PHE A 198 1.57 8.56 11.26
N ILE A 199 1.93 7.41 10.66
CA ILE A 199 1.13 6.18 10.70
C ILE A 199 1.52 5.29 11.88
N GLY A 200 2.83 5.24 12.25
CA GLY A 200 3.33 4.41 13.33
C GLY A 200 3.80 3.02 12.90
N THR A 201 3.80 2.74 11.60
CA THR A 201 4.30 1.49 11.02
C THR A 201 5.21 1.76 9.83
N ARG A 202 5.95 0.73 9.36
CA ARG A 202 6.67 0.83 8.09
C ARG A 202 5.68 1.05 6.96
N ILE A 203 6.02 1.96 6.05
CA ILE A 203 5.18 2.30 4.90
C ILE A 203 5.42 1.31 3.76
N ASP A 204 4.35 0.98 3.04
CA ASP A 204 4.41 0.08 1.90
C ASP A 204 5.42 0.58 0.86
N GLY A 205 6.18 -0.35 0.28
CA GLY A 205 7.18 -0.04 -0.74
C GLY A 205 8.55 0.39 -0.21
N TYR A 206 8.74 0.66 1.10
CA TYR A 206 10.05 0.91 1.69
C TYR A 206 10.66 -0.39 2.21
N LEU A 207 11.57 -0.99 1.44
CA LEU A 207 12.19 -2.29 1.76
C LEU A 207 13.59 -2.15 2.33
N ALA A 208 14.24 -0.98 2.18
CA ALA A 208 15.55 -0.67 2.75
C ALA A 208 15.60 0.78 3.27
N PRO A 209 16.48 1.12 4.23
CA PRO A 209 16.67 2.47 4.74
C PRO A 209 17.56 3.30 3.78
N THR A 210 17.15 3.39 2.53
CA THR A 210 17.85 4.12 1.47
C THR A 210 16.93 5.13 0.79
N ALA A 211 17.50 6.06 0.05
CA ALA A 211 16.78 7.07 -0.71
C ALA A 211 17.19 7.02 -2.18
N LEU A 212 16.22 7.20 -3.06
CA LEU A 212 16.41 7.20 -4.51
C LEU A 212 15.91 8.53 -5.08
N MET A 213 16.60 9.05 -6.08
CA MET A 213 16.13 10.20 -6.88
C MET A 213 16.45 9.98 -8.36
N THR A 214 15.76 10.71 -9.24
CA THR A 214 16.21 10.81 -10.64
C THR A 214 17.64 11.32 -10.68
N LYS A 215 18.40 10.91 -11.70
CA LYS A 215 19.82 11.26 -11.80
C LYS A 215 20.02 12.79 -11.79
N GLU A 216 19.21 13.52 -12.53
CA GLU A 216 19.27 14.99 -12.63
C GLU A 216 19.01 15.66 -11.27
N SER A 217 18.07 15.13 -10.51
CA SER A 217 17.75 15.64 -9.16
C SER A 217 18.86 15.32 -8.17
N ALA A 218 19.46 14.14 -8.27
CA ALA A 218 20.57 13.73 -7.41
C ALA A 218 21.83 14.57 -7.71
N ASP A 219 22.12 14.84 -8.98
CA ASP A 219 23.23 15.73 -9.38
C ASP A 219 23.05 17.15 -8.81
N SER A 220 21.83 17.69 -8.87
CA SER A 220 21.48 18.99 -8.26
C SER A 220 21.59 18.95 -6.72
N LEU A 221 21.12 17.88 -6.09
CA LEU A 221 21.21 17.73 -4.64
C LEU A 221 22.65 17.55 -4.16
N LYS A 222 23.51 16.92 -4.95
CA LYS A 222 24.96 16.85 -4.66
C LYS A 222 25.59 18.24 -4.62
N ALA A 223 25.22 19.11 -5.56
CA ALA A 223 25.71 20.49 -5.54
C ALA A 223 25.20 21.28 -4.32
N VAL A 224 23.96 21.05 -3.85
CA VAL A 224 23.47 21.60 -2.57
C VAL A 224 24.33 21.10 -1.41
N SER A 225 24.61 19.79 -1.36
CA SER A 225 25.44 19.17 -0.32
C SER A 225 26.84 19.82 -0.28
N ASP A 226 27.48 20.01 -1.43
CA ASP A 226 28.80 20.64 -1.54
C ASP A 226 28.81 22.10 -1.03
N ASP A 227 27.70 22.81 -1.18
CA ASP A 227 27.59 24.17 -0.68
C ASP A 227 27.39 24.22 0.84
N VAL A 228 26.50 23.41 1.39
CA VAL A 228 26.20 23.41 2.83
C VAL A 228 27.36 22.84 3.66
N ILE A 229 28.18 21.93 3.10
CA ILE A 229 29.39 21.41 3.75
C ILE A 229 30.40 22.56 4.00
N LYS A 230 30.54 23.50 3.07
CA LYS A 230 31.41 24.68 3.24
C LYS A 230 30.94 25.59 4.37
N LEU A 231 29.65 25.51 4.73
CA LEU A 231 29.05 26.24 5.84
C LEU A 231 29.10 25.46 7.18
N GLY A 232 29.62 24.24 7.19
CA GLY A 232 29.70 23.37 8.37
C GLY A 232 28.50 22.45 8.57
N TYR A 233 27.67 22.28 7.55
CA TYR A 233 26.48 21.42 7.62
C TYR A 233 26.57 20.21 6.69
N ARG A 234 25.81 19.16 7.00
CA ARG A 234 25.48 18.05 6.11
C ARG A 234 23.98 18.07 5.85
N LEU A 235 23.57 17.54 4.72
CA LEU A 235 22.15 17.25 4.46
C LEU A 235 21.73 16.03 5.28
N LYS A 236 20.54 16.08 5.87
CA LYS A 236 19.89 14.94 6.50
C LYS A 236 18.54 14.72 5.82
N ILE A 237 18.37 13.56 5.21
CA ILE A 237 17.25 13.23 4.30
C ILE A 237 16.26 12.33 5.04
N TYR A 238 15.00 12.74 5.05
CA TYR A 238 13.88 12.02 5.66
C TYR A 238 13.12 11.16 4.64
N ASP A 239 12.94 11.68 3.42
CA ASP A 239 12.32 11.00 2.30
C ASP A 239 12.82 11.58 0.96
N ALA A 240 12.72 10.78 -0.11
CA ALA A 240 13.02 11.21 -1.47
C ALA A 240 11.99 10.59 -2.44
N TYR A 241 12.39 9.70 -3.35
CA TYR A 241 11.40 8.98 -4.13
C TYR A 241 10.50 8.14 -3.22
N ARG A 242 9.20 8.33 -3.38
CA ARG A 242 8.11 7.62 -2.66
C ARG A 242 7.27 6.86 -3.67
N PRO A 243 7.25 5.52 -3.65
CA PRO A 243 6.45 4.74 -4.60
C PRO A 243 4.95 5.02 -4.44
N GLN A 244 4.16 4.86 -5.51
CA GLN A 244 2.72 5.09 -5.45
C GLN A 244 2.02 4.22 -4.38
N CYS A 245 2.46 2.97 -4.18
CA CYS A 245 1.90 2.11 -3.11
C CYS A 245 2.07 2.69 -1.71
N ALA A 246 3.10 3.51 -1.46
CA ALA A 246 3.26 4.24 -0.20
C ALA A 246 2.21 5.36 -0.06
N VAL A 247 1.95 6.10 -1.13
CA VAL A 247 0.88 7.12 -1.17
C VAL A 247 -0.48 6.47 -0.95
N ASP A 248 -0.73 5.33 -1.59
CA ASP A 248 -1.96 4.55 -1.40
C ASP A 248 -2.10 4.05 0.06
N HIS A 249 -0.98 3.74 0.74
CA HIS A 249 -0.99 3.41 2.17
C HIS A 249 -1.42 4.62 3.02
N PHE A 250 -0.91 5.82 2.72
CA PHE A 250 -1.33 7.05 3.41
C PHE A 250 -2.83 7.32 3.24
N VAL A 251 -3.35 7.14 2.03
CA VAL A 251 -4.78 7.29 1.72
C VAL A 251 -5.64 6.29 2.52
N ARG A 252 -5.23 5.01 2.56
CA ARG A 252 -5.94 3.98 3.35
C ARG A 252 -5.93 4.30 4.84
N TRP A 253 -4.78 4.72 5.36
CA TRP A 253 -4.65 5.11 6.77
C TRP A 253 -5.50 6.34 7.10
N ALA A 254 -5.51 7.37 6.25
CA ALA A 254 -6.31 8.57 6.48
C ALA A 254 -7.82 8.29 6.46
N ALA A 255 -8.27 7.31 5.67
CA ALA A 255 -9.65 6.86 5.63
C ALA A 255 -10.09 6.12 6.92
N ASP A 256 -9.17 5.52 7.66
CA ASP A 256 -9.44 4.94 8.99
C ASP A 256 -9.31 6.00 10.08
N VAL A 257 -10.38 6.76 10.29
CA VAL A 257 -10.42 7.85 11.28
C VAL A 257 -10.28 7.36 12.74
N ALA A 258 -10.42 6.05 12.99
CA ALA A 258 -10.28 5.47 14.33
C ALA A 258 -8.81 5.26 14.74
N ASP A 259 -7.91 5.07 13.77
CA ASP A 259 -6.48 4.97 14.04
C ASP A 259 -5.89 6.35 14.34
N THR A 260 -5.67 6.64 15.59
CA THR A 260 -5.05 7.89 16.10
C THR A 260 -3.74 7.63 16.85
N THR A 261 -3.10 6.50 16.59
CA THR A 261 -1.90 6.02 17.31
C THR A 261 -0.80 7.07 17.40
N MET A 262 -0.53 7.77 16.29
CA MET A 262 0.55 8.76 16.20
C MET A 262 0.07 10.22 16.32
N ARG A 263 -1.21 10.45 16.61
CA ARG A 263 -1.80 11.79 16.68
C ARG A 263 -1.00 12.76 17.55
N ARG A 264 -0.65 12.32 18.74
CA ARG A 264 0.07 13.15 19.72
C ARG A 264 1.42 13.70 19.20
N PHE A 265 2.04 12.98 18.25
CA PHE A 265 3.39 13.27 17.79
C PHE A 265 3.43 14.05 16.47
N PHE A 266 2.36 13.96 15.65
CA PHE A 266 2.36 14.53 14.31
C PHE A 266 1.17 15.44 14.01
N TYR A 267 -0.01 15.22 14.63
CA TYR A 267 -1.23 15.99 14.33
C TYR A 267 -2.15 16.17 15.54
N PRO A 268 -1.62 16.69 16.71
CA PRO A 268 -2.41 16.78 17.94
C PRO A 268 -3.63 17.67 17.79
N ASP A 269 -3.52 18.73 16.99
CA ASP A 269 -4.52 19.79 16.84
C ASP A 269 -5.36 19.61 15.56
N VAL A 270 -5.07 18.60 14.75
CA VAL A 270 -5.82 18.32 13.51
C VAL A 270 -6.74 17.13 13.70
N ASP A 271 -8.00 17.28 13.27
CA ASP A 271 -8.93 16.15 13.19
C ASP A 271 -8.58 15.30 11.97
N LYS A 272 -8.34 14.02 12.18
CA LYS A 272 -7.94 13.08 11.12
C LYS A 272 -8.94 13.03 9.96
N SER A 273 -10.23 13.24 10.21
CA SER A 273 -11.27 13.29 9.17
C SER A 273 -11.08 14.43 8.16
N ARG A 274 -10.26 15.45 8.50
CA ARG A 274 -10.01 16.64 7.69
C ARG A 274 -8.70 16.58 6.90
N LEU A 275 -7.92 15.51 7.00
CA LEU A 275 -6.59 15.43 6.38
C LEU A 275 -6.62 15.61 4.86
N PHE A 276 -7.66 15.10 4.18
CA PHE A 276 -7.86 15.32 2.74
C PHE A 276 -8.32 16.75 2.42
N GLU A 277 -9.22 17.31 3.22
CA GLU A 277 -9.71 18.69 3.06
C GLU A 277 -8.57 19.72 3.23
N LEU A 278 -7.67 19.44 4.18
CA LEU A 278 -6.52 20.29 4.49
C LEU A 278 -5.29 19.99 3.64
N GLU A 279 -5.41 19.11 2.66
CA GLU A 279 -4.36 18.72 1.71
C GLU A 279 -3.09 18.12 2.34
N PHE A 280 -3.16 17.65 3.61
CA PHE A 280 -2.05 16.93 4.23
C PHE A 280 -1.85 15.53 3.62
N ILE A 281 -2.93 14.91 3.16
CA ILE A 281 -2.90 13.63 2.44
C ILE A 281 -3.56 13.78 1.07
N MET A 282 -2.85 13.35 0.03
CA MET A 282 -3.28 13.43 -1.37
C MET A 282 -3.11 12.08 -2.07
N GLU A 283 -3.92 11.81 -3.09
CA GLU A 283 -3.83 10.57 -3.90
C GLU A 283 -2.61 10.51 -4.83
N LYS A 284 -1.94 11.65 -5.03
CA LYS A 284 -0.72 11.80 -5.85
C LYS A 284 0.30 12.66 -5.12
N SER A 285 1.56 12.28 -5.23
CA SER A 285 2.66 12.99 -4.57
C SER A 285 3.74 13.41 -5.57
N GLY A 286 4.35 14.57 -5.35
CA GLY A 286 5.55 15.00 -6.05
C GLY A 286 6.71 14.00 -5.93
N HIS A 287 6.85 13.38 -4.76
CA HIS A 287 7.86 12.36 -4.50
C HIS A 287 7.80 11.16 -5.43
N THR A 288 6.58 10.76 -5.85
CA THR A 288 6.36 9.61 -6.73
C THR A 288 6.94 9.83 -8.14
N ARG A 289 7.23 11.08 -8.51
CA ARG A 289 7.90 11.44 -9.77
C ARG A 289 9.43 11.41 -9.68
N GLY A 290 9.98 11.23 -8.47
CA GLY A 290 11.41 10.99 -8.24
C GLY A 290 12.30 12.24 -8.21
N SER A 291 11.72 13.45 -8.22
CA SER A 291 12.47 14.71 -8.21
C SER A 291 12.18 15.60 -7.00
N THR A 292 11.56 15.02 -5.98
CA THR A 292 11.23 15.68 -4.71
C THR A 292 12.02 15.04 -3.58
N VAL A 293 12.42 15.85 -2.60
CA VAL A 293 13.16 15.43 -1.41
C VAL A 293 12.69 16.20 -0.18
N ASP A 294 12.55 15.49 0.93
CA ASP A 294 12.31 16.02 2.27
C ASP A 294 13.58 15.92 3.09
N LEU A 295 14.08 17.07 3.59
CA LEU A 295 15.38 17.11 4.22
C LEU A 295 15.53 18.28 5.22
N THR A 296 16.59 18.17 6.03
CA THR A 296 17.03 19.21 6.94
C THR A 296 18.56 19.34 6.92
N LEU A 297 19.10 20.23 7.76
CA LEU A 297 20.52 20.39 7.98
C LEU A 297 20.96 19.65 9.26
N PHE A 298 22.17 19.10 9.21
CA PHE A 298 22.85 18.51 10.36
C PHE A 298 24.16 19.27 10.60
N ASP A 299 24.31 19.82 11.79
CA ASP A 299 25.48 20.62 12.18
C ASP A 299 26.66 19.71 12.52
N MET A 300 27.77 19.88 11.80
CA MET A 300 28.97 19.03 11.92
C MET A 300 29.77 19.30 13.21
N ALA A 301 29.63 20.48 13.80
CA ALA A 301 30.36 20.84 15.00
C ALA A 301 29.66 20.32 16.26
N THR A 302 28.34 20.36 16.29
CA THR A 302 27.54 19.89 17.44
C THR A 302 27.11 18.44 17.30
N GLU A 303 27.27 17.85 16.13
CA GLU A 303 26.76 16.51 15.74
C GLU A 303 25.27 16.34 16.02
N LYS A 304 24.47 17.37 15.72
CA LYS A 304 23.02 17.40 15.92
C LYS A 304 22.30 17.94 14.70
N GLU A 305 21.06 17.56 14.61
CA GLU A 305 20.10 18.18 13.67
C GLU A 305 19.94 19.66 14.02
N VAL A 306 19.93 20.51 13.02
CA VAL A 306 19.72 21.95 13.17
C VAL A 306 18.27 22.20 13.56
N ASP A 307 18.07 23.03 14.58
CA ASP A 307 16.73 23.39 15.03
C ASP A 307 16.02 24.29 14.01
N MET A 308 15.00 23.77 13.36
CA MET A 308 14.19 24.46 12.37
C MET A 308 12.89 25.04 12.95
N GLY A 309 12.65 24.91 14.27
CA GLY A 309 11.43 25.37 14.93
C GLY A 309 10.18 24.56 14.63
N GLY A 310 10.34 23.33 14.13
CA GLY A 310 9.29 22.37 13.86
C GLY A 310 9.86 21.04 13.38
N THR A 311 9.12 19.95 13.57
CA THR A 311 9.54 18.61 13.19
C THR A 311 9.03 18.24 11.80
N PHE A 312 9.73 17.33 11.13
CA PHE A 312 9.29 16.72 9.88
C PHE A 312 7.92 16.03 10.06
N ASP A 313 7.06 16.12 9.04
CA ASP A 313 5.70 15.55 9.03
C ASP A 313 4.75 16.11 10.10
N TRP A 314 5.00 17.31 10.62
CA TRP A 314 4.06 17.96 11.51
C TRP A 314 2.88 18.55 10.71
N PHE A 315 1.65 18.14 11.01
CA PHE A 315 0.43 18.63 10.37
C PHE A 315 -0.09 19.87 11.10
N GLY A 316 0.47 21.03 10.76
CA GLY A 316 0.13 22.32 11.38
C GLY A 316 0.83 23.48 10.68
N GLU A 317 0.44 24.71 11.05
CA GLU A 317 1.00 25.95 10.49
C GLU A 317 2.50 26.10 10.74
N GLU A 318 3.04 25.46 11.79
CA GLU A 318 4.47 25.45 12.14
C GLU A 318 5.33 24.85 11.01
N SER A 319 4.75 24.05 10.15
CA SER A 319 5.42 23.46 8.98
C SER A 319 5.61 24.44 7.83
N HIS A 320 4.84 25.52 7.77
CA HIS A 320 4.95 26.53 6.72
C HIS A 320 6.32 27.22 6.77
N PRO A 321 7.01 27.39 5.63
CA PRO A 321 8.33 28.04 5.58
C PRO A 321 8.36 29.46 6.16
N ASP A 322 7.26 30.19 6.08
CA ASP A 322 7.09 31.57 6.51
C ASP A 322 6.39 31.70 7.88
N TYR A 323 6.22 30.59 8.61
CA TYR A 323 5.62 30.61 9.96
C TYR A 323 6.40 31.52 10.89
N THR A 324 5.71 32.47 11.55
CA THR A 324 6.32 33.52 12.37
C THR A 324 6.39 33.19 13.86
N GLY A 325 5.82 32.04 14.28
CA GLY A 325 5.83 31.58 15.68
C GLY A 325 7.13 30.91 16.13
N ILE A 326 8.22 31.02 15.34
CA ILE A 326 9.56 30.48 15.62
C ILE A 326 10.54 31.60 15.93
N THR A 327 11.72 31.28 16.48
CA THR A 327 12.76 32.24 16.75
C THR A 327 13.45 32.74 15.47
N ASP A 328 14.09 33.92 15.53
CA ASP A 328 14.89 34.46 14.41
C ASP A 328 16.01 33.48 13.98
N GLU A 329 16.60 32.74 14.92
CA GLU A 329 17.61 31.73 14.63
C GLU A 329 17.03 30.55 13.87
N GLN A 330 15.91 30.02 14.32
CA GLN A 330 15.20 28.92 13.62
C GLN A 330 14.77 29.33 12.19
N PHE A 331 14.27 30.56 12.05
CA PHE A 331 13.94 31.10 10.73
C PHE A 331 15.19 31.24 9.85
N ALA A 332 16.30 31.76 10.37
CA ALA A 332 17.56 31.85 9.65
C ALA A 332 18.08 30.47 9.21
N ASN A 333 17.94 29.45 10.05
CA ASN A 333 18.29 28.07 9.74
C ASN A 333 17.47 27.53 8.54
N ARG A 334 16.15 27.76 8.52
CA ARG A 334 15.31 27.43 7.35
C ARG A 334 15.77 28.14 6.08
N MET A 335 16.18 29.40 6.18
CA MET A 335 16.65 30.18 5.03
C MET A 335 17.99 29.69 4.49
N ILE A 336 18.92 29.21 5.35
CA ILE A 336 20.17 28.58 4.89
C ILE A 336 19.86 27.38 3.98
N LEU A 337 18.98 26.48 4.42
CA LEU A 337 18.56 25.33 3.63
C LEU A 337 17.86 25.76 2.34
N ARG A 338 16.85 26.62 2.45
CA ARG A 338 16.05 27.11 1.33
C ARG A 338 16.92 27.77 0.26
N ASP A 339 17.82 28.66 0.65
CA ASP A 339 18.68 29.39 -0.28
C ASP A 339 19.66 28.46 -1.01
N ALA A 340 20.18 27.44 -0.31
CA ALA A 340 21.01 26.43 -0.94
C ALA A 340 20.22 25.63 -1.98
N MET A 341 19.00 25.18 -1.64
CA MET A 341 18.12 24.43 -2.56
C MET A 341 17.73 25.28 -3.77
N LEU A 342 17.36 26.56 -3.57
CA LEU A 342 16.97 27.47 -4.65
C LEU A 342 18.10 27.70 -5.66
N ARG A 343 19.36 27.87 -5.17
CA ARG A 343 20.54 28.07 -6.02
C ARG A 343 20.76 26.90 -6.99
N HIS A 344 20.41 25.70 -6.58
CA HIS A 344 20.62 24.48 -7.37
C HIS A 344 19.34 23.96 -8.05
N GLY A 345 18.38 24.87 -8.28
CA GLY A 345 17.24 24.60 -9.17
C GLY A 345 16.04 23.95 -8.53
N PHE A 346 16.03 23.74 -7.22
CA PHE A 346 14.84 23.28 -6.51
C PHE A 346 13.85 24.42 -6.25
N LYS A 347 12.59 24.10 -6.03
CA LYS A 347 11.54 24.99 -5.56
C LYS A 347 10.97 24.45 -4.24
N PRO A 348 10.69 25.30 -3.25
CA PRO A 348 10.05 24.89 -2.00
C PRO A 348 8.57 24.60 -2.22
N LEU A 349 7.96 23.93 -1.26
CA LEU A 349 6.52 23.86 -1.06
C LEU A 349 6.11 24.91 -0.02
N ASP A 350 4.99 25.61 -0.24
CA ASP A 350 4.56 26.72 0.64
C ASP A 350 3.99 26.23 1.98
N SER A 351 3.67 24.96 2.11
CA SER A 351 3.12 24.35 3.34
C SER A 351 4.16 23.57 4.17
N GLU A 352 5.37 23.31 3.62
CA GLU A 352 6.35 22.41 4.26
C GLU A 352 7.79 22.94 4.10
N TRP A 353 8.44 23.35 5.19
CA TRP A 353 9.78 23.95 5.14
C TRP A 353 10.88 22.96 4.70
N TRP A 354 10.65 21.67 4.83
CA TRP A 354 11.58 20.58 4.46
C TRP A 354 11.46 20.09 3.02
N HIS A 355 10.37 20.42 2.33
CA HIS A 355 9.97 19.83 1.06
C HIS A 355 10.45 20.66 -0.15
N PHE A 356 11.20 20.02 -1.04
CA PHE A 356 11.74 20.67 -2.22
C PHE A 356 11.63 19.77 -3.46
N THR A 357 11.17 20.34 -4.57
CA THR A 357 11.04 19.65 -5.85
C THR A 357 11.95 20.33 -6.90
N LEU A 358 12.67 19.56 -7.71
CA LEU A 358 13.45 20.12 -8.82
C LEU A 358 12.52 20.81 -9.82
N LYS A 359 12.86 22.05 -10.27
CA LYS A 359 11.99 22.85 -11.16
C LYS A 359 11.80 22.21 -12.54
N ASN A 360 12.86 21.59 -13.06
CA ASN A 360 12.85 20.94 -14.36
C ASN A 360 12.89 19.42 -14.16
N GLU A 361 11.79 18.88 -13.62
CA GLU A 361 11.64 17.43 -13.41
C GLU A 361 11.73 16.70 -14.75
N PRO A 362 12.53 15.62 -14.86
CA PRO A 362 12.58 14.82 -16.09
C PRO A 362 11.27 14.04 -16.34
N PHE A 363 10.48 13.78 -15.30
CA PHE A 363 9.24 12.99 -15.38
C PHE A 363 8.06 13.71 -14.70
N PRO A 364 7.61 14.90 -15.17
CA PRO A 364 6.62 15.72 -14.47
C PRO A 364 5.23 15.06 -14.37
N ASP A 365 4.92 14.10 -15.25
CA ASP A 365 3.61 13.46 -15.35
C ASP A 365 3.65 11.94 -15.08
N THR A 366 4.82 11.39 -14.68
CA THR A 366 5.00 9.95 -14.46
C THR A 366 5.07 9.65 -12.97
N TYR A 367 4.15 8.83 -12.49
CA TYR A 367 4.09 8.36 -11.11
C TYR A 367 4.60 6.93 -11.05
N PHE A 368 5.80 6.75 -10.50
CA PHE A 368 6.47 5.45 -10.42
C PHE A 368 5.98 4.63 -9.23
N ASN A 369 6.10 3.30 -9.33
CA ASN A 369 5.65 2.39 -8.27
C ASN A 369 6.62 1.22 -8.02
N PHE A 370 7.90 1.38 -8.26
CA PHE A 370 8.89 0.40 -7.84
C PHE A 370 9.31 0.63 -6.37
N PRO A 371 9.63 -0.41 -5.60
CA PRO A 371 9.99 -0.26 -4.19
C PRO A 371 11.37 0.40 -3.99
N VAL A 372 11.55 1.00 -2.83
CA VAL A 372 12.81 1.57 -2.35
C VAL A 372 13.64 0.47 -1.67
N TRP A 373 14.75 0.06 -2.29
CA TRP A 373 15.67 -0.98 -1.79
C TRP A 373 17.08 -0.85 -2.35
#